data_6f1721e0af15b65130cb6c5d334e348e
#
_entry.id   6f1721e0af15b65130cb6c5d334e348e
#
_cell.length_a   1.000
_cell.length_b   1.000
_cell.length_c   1.000
_cell.angle_alpha   90.00
_cell.angle_beta   90.00
_cell.angle_gamma   90.00
#
_symmetry.space_group_name_H-M   'P 1'
#
loop_
_entity.id
_entity.type
_entity.pdbx_description
1 polymer ?
#
loop_
_entity_poly.entity_id
_entity_poly.type
_entity_poly.pdbx_seq_one_letter_code
_entity_poly.pdbx_strand_id
1 'polypeptide(L)'
;MITMKYKKMLVVGVLSFLLTPCAFLLTSCADLDYTEENTRDEEWTYDYYVNGIKNLVFDVYAQVYNNEFASNSAYFLAGATDEAQYALETGAVNNYVNGGWSPANPYSNTWTKAYTAIADVNMYLEKIDETDISDWEYNADYKNWIAQMELFPYELRFLRAYFYFELFKTYGDVPLVTTTLTNGQANNIERTSADKIVKFIVDECDAIAPYLPVSYGTEYGSEIGRATRIAVFALKARTLLYAASPLHNPSGDKAKWAKAAEACKYILDNASTWGLKLSSYGSLWGHDAFFNTELIFGIGRGDDNAFEMANYPVGVENGSSGNCPTQSLIDQYEYQDNGETFLQRHPGNINLIDENPYEGLDPRFALTVVKNGDEWPSNGTQKKAIETFTGGFNAAPKYGATPTGYYLRKYVDGSCVTTADNQTTRRHTWIIFRLGEFYLDYAEAAFNATGSASDATYGMTANEAINVLRNRSDIQMPNFTEDGDEWVKRYERERLVELAFENHRFWDVRRWKKGEKYFKTIQVANISNNLTLTRSAITRQWDEKYNFYPIPQSELRKNANLTQNPGW
;
A
#
# COMPACT_ATOMS: atom_id res chain seq x y z
N MET A 1 -54.53 56.76 -8.35
CA MET A 1 -55.96 56.49 -8.61
C MET A 1 -56.12 56.11 -10.08
N ILE A 2 -55.57 55.02 -10.51
CA ILE A 2 -55.77 54.38 -11.84
C ILE A 2 -55.60 52.90 -11.63
N THR A 3 -56.65 52.20 -11.25
CA THR A 3 -56.77 50.75 -11.23
C THR A 3 -58.23 50.43 -11.39
N MET A 4 -58.61 49.92 -12.52
CA MET A 4 -59.83 49.22 -12.86
C MET A 4 -60.23 49.46 -14.29
N LYS A 5 -59.64 48.79 -15.25
CA LYS A 5 -60.25 48.62 -16.58
C LYS A 5 -59.66 47.48 -17.43
N TYR A 6 -59.08 46.43 -16.84
CA TYR A 6 -58.57 45.28 -17.62
C TYR A 6 -58.99 43.93 -17.05
N LYS A 7 -60.29 43.76 -16.70
CA LYS A 7 -60.79 42.52 -16.16
C LYS A 7 -61.93 41.86 -16.95
N LYS A 8 -62.22 42.34 -18.16
CA LYS A 8 -63.33 41.77 -18.97
C LYS A 8 -62.98 41.41 -20.42
N MET A 9 -61.66 41.36 -20.80
CA MET A 9 -61.25 40.91 -22.13
C MET A 9 -60.38 39.66 -22.14
N LEU A 10 -60.26 39.01 -21.00
CA LEU A 10 -59.37 37.84 -20.86
C LEU A 10 -60.08 36.50 -20.75
N VAL A 11 -61.41 36.45 -20.92
CA VAL A 11 -62.19 35.22 -20.73
C VAL A 11 -62.64 34.59 -22.06
N VAL A 12 -62.61 35.31 -23.18
CA VAL A 12 -63.01 34.78 -24.48
C VAL A 12 -61.83 34.29 -25.32
N GLY A 13 -60.58 34.68 -24.98
CA GLY A 13 -59.37 34.24 -25.68
C GLY A 13 -58.80 32.90 -25.22
N VAL A 14 -59.20 32.41 -24.05
CA VAL A 14 -58.62 31.19 -23.43
C VAL A 14 -59.36 29.92 -23.79
N LEU A 15 -60.61 30.01 -24.31
CA LEU A 15 -61.37 28.82 -24.67
C LEU A 15 -61.17 28.33 -26.12
N SER A 16 -60.52 29.16 -26.98
CA SER A 16 -60.20 28.76 -28.36
C SER A 16 -58.79 28.19 -28.52
N PHE A 17 -57.95 28.20 -27.47
CA PHE A 17 -56.61 27.67 -27.50
C PHE A 17 -56.45 26.30 -26.79
N LEU A 18 -57.56 25.72 -26.29
CA LEU A 18 -57.56 24.47 -25.56
C LEU A 18 -58.04 23.26 -26.39
N LEU A 19 -58.33 23.43 -27.67
CA LEU A 19 -58.83 22.34 -28.52
C LEU A 19 -57.92 21.98 -29.72
N THR A 20 -56.77 22.64 -29.87
CA THR A 20 -55.85 22.34 -30.99
C THR A 20 -54.49 21.73 -30.62
N PRO A 21 -54.08 21.51 -29.35
CA PRO A 21 -52.83 20.81 -29.12
C PRO A 21 -52.97 19.31 -28.86
N CYS A 22 -54.18 18.75 -28.77
CA CYS A 22 -54.30 17.29 -28.53
C CYS A 22 -54.11 16.42 -29.79
N ALA A 23 -54.04 17.00 -30.99
CA ALA A 23 -53.77 16.25 -32.20
C ALA A 23 -52.30 16.16 -32.59
N PHE A 24 -51.42 16.95 -31.95
CA PHE A 24 -49.96 16.91 -32.16
C PHE A 24 -49.17 16.13 -31.08
N LEU A 25 -49.84 15.60 -30.04
CA LEU A 25 -49.21 14.81 -29.00
C LEU A 25 -49.33 13.28 -29.20
N LEU A 26 -49.88 12.81 -30.31
CA LEU A 26 -50.01 11.39 -30.63
C LEU A 26 -49.10 10.91 -31.75
N THR A 27 -48.21 11.76 -32.28
CA THR A 27 -47.18 11.31 -33.24
C THR A 27 -45.75 11.50 -32.77
N SER A 28 -45.53 11.65 -31.45
CA SER A 28 -44.20 11.72 -30.85
C SER A 28 -43.91 10.53 -29.96
N CYS A 29 -44.43 9.38 -30.34
CA CYS A 29 -43.86 8.07 -30.00
C CYS A 29 -43.28 7.43 -31.28
N ALA A 30 -42.63 8.23 -32.12
CA ALA A 30 -41.65 7.70 -33.04
C ALA A 30 -40.34 7.66 -32.21
N ASP A 31 -39.87 6.46 -32.01
CA ASP A 31 -38.53 6.09 -31.64
C ASP A 31 -37.57 7.30 -31.50
N LEU A 32 -37.53 7.91 -30.34
CA LEU A 32 -36.31 8.45 -29.87
C LEU A 32 -35.46 7.20 -29.51
N ASP A 33 -34.90 6.57 -30.51
CA ASP A 33 -33.65 5.89 -30.38
C ASP A 33 -32.64 6.96 -29.93
N TYR A 34 -32.66 7.20 -28.64
CA TYR A 34 -31.59 7.94 -27.97
C TYR A 34 -30.41 6.98 -27.95
N THR A 35 -29.75 6.85 -29.08
CA THR A 35 -28.38 6.40 -29.11
C THR A 35 -27.64 7.47 -28.31
N GLU A 36 -27.31 7.13 -27.07
CA GLU A 36 -26.37 7.93 -26.29
C GLU A 36 -25.06 7.98 -27.08
N GLU A 37 -24.89 9.00 -27.93
CA GLU A 37 -23.65 9.24 -28.69
C GLU A 37 -22.42 9.41 -27.79
N ASN A 38 -22.60 9.37 -26.46
CA ASN A 38 -21.54 9.50 -25.45
C ASN A 38 -21.35 8.24 -24.58
N THR A 39 -22.13 7.18 -24.75
CA THR A 39 -21.77 5.89 -24.15
C THR A 39 -20.68 5.26 -25.02
N ARG A 40 -19.55 4.99 -24.41
CA ARG A 40 -18.56 4.07 -24.95
C ARG A 40 -19.25 2.72 -25.08
N ASP A 41 -19.78 2.41 -26.26
CA ASP A 41 -20.26 1.06 -26.53
C ASP A 41 -19.07 0.09 -26.57
N GLU A 42 -19.38 -1.16 -26.55
CA GLU A 42 -18.38 -2.23 -26.55
C GLU A 42 -17.52 -2.15 -27.84
N GLU A 43 -18.14 -1.84 -28.97
CA GLU A 43 -17.50 -1.66 -30.27
C GLU A 43 -16.48 -0.51 -30.24
N TRP A 44 -16.87 0.68 -29.73
CA TRP A 44 -15.92 1.81 -29.58
C TRP A 44 -14.75 1.47 -28.67
N THR A 45 -14.95 0.71 -27.60
CA THR A 45 -13.94 0.39 -26.61
C THR A 45 -12.87 -0.55 -27.18
N TYR A 46 -13.25 -1.52 -28.00
CA TYR A 46 -12.34 -2.53 -28.53
C TYR A 46 -11.88 -2.25 -29.96
N ASP A 47 -12.65 -1.49 -30.76
CA ASP A 47 -12.26 -1.11 -32.12
C ASP A 47 -11.38 0.16 -32.17
N TYR A 48 -11.37 0.95 -31.10
CA TYR A 48 -10.58 2.17 -31.08
C TYR A 48 -9.13 1.85 -30.71
N TYR A 49 -8.32 1.47 -31.71
CA TYR A 49 -6.91 1.06 -31.67
C TYR A 49 -6.25 1.06 -30.27
N VAL A 50 -5.02 0.61 -30.16
CA VAL A 50 -4.26 0.34 -28.92
C VAL A 50 -4.50 1.30 -27.73
N ASN A 51 -4.84 2.57 -28.00
CA ASN A 51 -5.10 3.53 -26.92
C ASN A 51 -6.39 3.25 -26.13
N GLY A 52 -7.42 2.67 -26.76
CA GLY A 52 -8.62 2.21 -26.03
C GLY A 52 -8.27 1.05 -25.10
N ILE A 53 -7.68 -0.01 -25.63
CA ILE A 53 -7.25 -1.18 -24.85
C ILE A 53 -6.17 -0.85 -23.85
N LYS A 54 -5.18 -0.05 -24.24
CA LYS A 54 -4.14 0.41 -23.34
C LYS A 54 -4.71 1.13 -22.12
N ASN A 55 -5.69 2.01 -22.32
CA ASN A 55 -6.35 2.71 -21.22
C ASN A 55 -7.11 1.76 -20.31
N LEU A 56 -7.79 0.73 -20.85
CA LEU A 56 -8.46 -0.29 -20.05
C LEU A 56 -7.47 -1.07 -19.17
N VAL A 57 -6.31 -1.46 -19.72
CA VAL A 57 -5.25 -2.11 -18.93
C VAL A 57 -4.73 -1.17 -17.84
N PHE A 58 -4.54 0.10 -18.16
CA PHE A 58 -4.05 1.09 -17.19
C PHE A 58 -5.08 1.46 -16.14
N ASP A 59 -6.37 1.37 -16.43
CA ASP A 59 -7.45 1.49 -15.43
C ASP A 59 -7.36 0.39 -14.39
N VAL A 60 -6.97 -0.84 -14.78
CA VAL A 60 -6.70 -1.92 -13.82
C VAL A 60 -5.45 -1.63 -12.98
N TYR A 61 -4.37 -1.10 -13.59
CA TYR A 61 -3.20 -0.64 -12.83
C TYR A 61 -3.56 0.47 -11.83
N ALA A 62 -4.44 1.40 -12.22
CA ALA A 62 -4.90 2.47 -11.34
C ALA A 62 -5.63 1.93 -10.09
N GLN A 63 -6.23 0.74 -10.16
CA GLN A 63 -6.85 0.10 -9.00
C GLN A 63 -5.84 -0.49 -8.00
N VAL A 64 -4.63 -0.85 -8.43
CA VAL A 64 -3.52 -1.18 -7.52
C VAL A 64 -3.22 0.00 -6.60
N TYR A 65 -3.24 1.21 -7.18
CA TYR A 65 -3.02 2.46 -6.47
C TYR A 65 -4.06 2.77 -5.39
N ASN A 66 -5.30 2.37 -5.62
CA ASN A 66 -6.41 2.63 -4.69
C ASN A 66 -6.44 1.69 -3.48
N ASN A 67 -5.49 0.79 -3.37
CA ASN A 67 -5.31 -0.04 -2.18
C ASN A 67 -4.79 0.79 -1.00
N GLU A 68 -4.98 0.31 0.21
CA GLU A 68 -4.78 0.97 1.50
C GLU A 68 -3.46 1.73 1.68
N PHE A 69 -2.51 1.53 0.78
CA PHE A 69 -1.15 2.03 0.87
C PHE A 69 -0.97 3.50 0.47
N ALA A 70 -1.73 3.97 -0.49
CA ALA A 70 -1.48 5.27 -1.13
C ALA A 70 -2.76 6.08 -1.33
N SER A 71 -3.76 5.86 -0.49
CA SER A 71 -4.99 6.64 -0.59
C SER A 71 -4.70 8.14 -0.37
N ASN A 72 -5.51 9.00 -0.97
CA ASN A 72 -5.44 10.46 -0.79
C ASN A 72 -5.57 10.92 0.67
N SER A 73 -5.88 10.00 1.60
CA SER A 73 -6.02 10.27 3.03
C SER A 73 -4.68 10.35 3.78
N ALA A 74 -3.55 10.17 3.09
CA ALA A 74 -2.21 10.40 3.64
C ALA A 74 -1.90 9.64 4.94
N TYR A 75 -2.63 8.57 5.26
CA TYR A 75 -2.30 7.69 6.38
C TYR A 75 -1.78 6.34 5.88
N PHE A 76 -0.82 5.82 6.61
CA PHE A 76 -0.36 4.45 6.46
C PHE A 76 -1.07 3.53 7.45
N LEU A 77 -1.16 2.24 7.13
CA LEU A 77 -1.55 1.22 8.11
C LEU A 77 -0.62 1.17 9.32
N ALA A 78 0.58 1.75 9.21
CA ALA A 78 1.50 1.99 10.32
C ALA A 78 0.81 2.65 11.53
N GLY A 79 -0.16 3.54 11.31
CA GLY A 79 -0.98 4.15 12.38
C GLY A 79 -1.80 3.16 13.20
N ALA A 80 -2.00 1.93 12.71
CA ALA A 80 -2.66 0.83 13.41
C ALA A 80 -1.66 -0.24 13.91
N THR A 81 -0.36 0.07 13.97
CA THR A 81 0.71 -0.82 14.42
C THR A 81 1.54 -0.16 15.53
N ASP A 82 2.55 -0.87 16.02
CA ASP A 82 3.54 -0.31 16.92
C ASP A 82 4.51 0.68 16.26
N GLU A 83 4.44 0.87 14.92
CA GLU A 83 5.26 1.87 14.22
C GLU A 83 4.80 3.30 14.48
N ALA A 84 3.48 3.53 14.46
CA ALA A 84 2.93 4.89 14.53
C ALA A 84 1.60 4.99 15.28
N GLN A 85 1.27 6.22 15.67
CA GLN A 85 -0.07 6.68 16.04
C GLN A 85 -0.46 7.82 15.11
N TYR A 86 -1.67 7.77 14.55
CA TYR A 86 -2.16 8.89 13.76
C TYR A 86 -2.54 10.07 14.67
N ALA A 87 -2.12 11.28 14.30
CA ALA A 87 -2.23 12.45 15.18
C ALA A 87 -3.67 12.82 15.55
N LEU A 88 -4.59 12.70 14.61
CA LEU A 88 -6.00 13.00 14.84
C LEU A 88 -6.78 11.72 15.19
N GLU A 89 -7.52 11.74 16.30
CA GLU A 89 -8.36 10.61 16.72
C GLU A 89 -9.41 10.24 15.67
N THR A 90 -9.87 11.20 14.88
CA THR A 90 -10.83 11.02 13.79
C THR A 90 -10.23 10.35 12.54
N GLY A 91 -8.92 10.11 12.51
CA GLY A 91 -8.25 9.43 11.40
C GLY A 91 -8.80 8.02 11.18
N ALA A 92 -9.18 7.68 9.94
CA ALA A 92 -9.82 6.40 9.61
C ALA A 92 -9.00 5.18 10.04
N VAL A 93 -7.67 5.27 10.02
CA VAL A 93 -6.76 4.20 10.46
C VAL A 93 -6.95 3.81 11.93
N ASN A 94 -7.38 4.74 12.78
CA ASN A 94 -7.64 4.46 14.20
C ASN A 94 -8.79 3.47 14.40
N ASN A 95 -9.67 3.31 13.41
CA ASN A 95 -10.78 2.36 13.48
C ASN A 95 -10.32 0.90 13.57
N TYR A 96 -9.13 0.58 13.08
CA TYR A 96 -8.55 -0.76 13.24
C TYR A 96 -8.13 -1.10 14.68
N VAL A 97 -8.01 -0.10 15.57
CA VAL A 97 -7.46 -0.25 16.92
C VAL A 97 -8.33 0.30 18.03
N ASN A 98 -9.49 0.92 17.72
CA ASN A 98 -10.40 1.52 18.71
C ASN A 98 -11.62 0.65 19.07
N GLY A 99 -11.74 -0.57 18.48
CA GLY A 99 -12.86 -1.49 18.73
C GLY A 99 -14.09 -1.26 17.85
N GLY A 100 -14.10 -0.26 16.98
CA GLY A 100 -15.20 0.04 16.07
C GLY A 100 -15.26 -0.85 14.80
N TRP A 101 -14.28 -1.72 14.61
CA TRP A 101 -14.18 -2.58 13.44
C TRP A 101 -15.17 -3.73 13.47
N SER A 102 -16.01 -3.87 12.43
CA SER A 102 -17.03 -4.90 12.35
C SER A 102 -17.43 -5.21 10.90
N PRO A 103 -18.15 -6.32 10.63
CA PRO A 103 -18.67 -6.63 9.29
C PRO A 103 -19.59 -5.56 8.71
N ALA A 104 -20.35 -4.84 9.57
CA ALA A 104 -21.21 -3.72 9.15
C ALA A 104 -20.39 -2.44 8.89
N ASN A 105 -19.18 -2.36 9.44
CA ASN A 105 -18.28 -1.22 9.34
C ASN A 105 -16.84 -1.71 9.14
N PRO A 106 -16.52 -2.28 7.95
CA PRO A 106 -15.25 -2.95 7.70
C PRO A 106 -14.06 -1.99 7.55
N TYR A 107 -14.28 -0.69 7.45
CA TYR A 107 -13.30 0.40 7.18
C TYR A 107 -12.42 0.24 5.94
N SER A 108 -12.28 -0.95 5.42
CA SER A 108 -11.60 -1.24 4.17
C SER A 108 -12.61 -1.61 3.10
N ASN A 109 -12.35 -1.20 1.88
CA ASN A 109 -13.11 -1.61 0.71
C ASN A 109 -12.29 -2.57 -0.20
N THR A 110 -11.25 -3.21 0.35
CA THR A 110 -10.37 -4.15 -0.38
C THR A 110 -11.18 -5.23 -1.11
N TRP A 111 -12.23 -5.78 -0.48
CA TRP A 111 -13.11 -6.76 -1.12
C TRP A 111 -13.71 -6.23 -2.43
N THR A 112 -14.40 -5.10 -2.36
CA THR A 112 -15.07 -4.51 -3.53
C THR A 112 -14.06 -4.13 -4.60
N LYS A 113 -12.99 -3.43 -4.23
CA LYS A 113 -11.97 -2.98 -5.19
C LYS A 113 -11.28 -4.14 -5.89
N ALA A 114 -10.86 -5.17 -5.15
CA ALA A 114 -10.19 -6.32 -5.74
C ALA A 114 -11.12 -7.10 -6.69
N TYR A 115 -12.38 -7.33 -6.30
CA TYR A 115 -13.32 -8.02 -7.19
C TYR A 115 -13.77 -7.18 -8.37
N THR A 116 -13.84 -5.85 -8.26
CA THR A 116 -14.03 -4.97 -9.42
C THR A 116 -12.85 -5.12 -10.40
N ALA A 117 -11.63 -5.00 -9.91
CA ALA A 117 -10.44 -5.18 -10.75
C ALA A 117 -10.35 -6.58 -11.38
N ILE A 118 -10.69 -7.63 -10.63
CA ILE A 118 -10.73 -9.01 -11.16
C ILE A 118 -11.80 -9.17 -12.24
N ALA A 119 -12.97 -8.55 -12.06
CA ALA A 119 -14.03 -8.57 -13.07
C ALA A 119 -13.59 -7.84 -14.36
N ASP A 120 -12.98 -6.67 -14.22
CA ASP A 120 -12.42 -5.93 -15.35
C ASP A 120 -11.36 -6.76 -16.08
N VAL A 121 -10.41 -7.37 -15.34
CA VAL A 121 -9.40 -8.26 -15.94
C VAL A 121 -10.03 -9.41 -16.69
N ASN A 122 -11.03 -10.09 -16.10
CA ASN A 122 -11.68 -11.23 -16.76
C ASN A 122 -12.37 -10.79 -18.04
N MET A 123 -13.11 -9.67 -17.99
CA MET A 123 -13.78 -9.10 -19.17
C MET A 123 -12.76 -8.76 -20.28
N TYR A 124 -11.64 -8.11 -19.92
CA TYR A 124 -10.62 -7.73 -20.90
C TYR A 124 -9.90 -8.94 -21.49
N LEU A 125 -9.61 -9.97 -20.70
CA LEU A 125 -9.00 -11.20 -21.18
C LEU A 125 -9.91 -11.98 -22.13
N GLU A 126 -11.24 -11.90 -21.95
CA GLU A 126 -12.22 -12.53 -22.86
C GLU A 126 -12.36 -11.76 -24.18
N LYS A 127 -12.03 -10.48 -24.22
CA LYS A 127 -12.24 -9.59 -25.37
C LYS A 127 -10.96 -9.19 -26.12
N ILE A 128 -9.80 -9.29 -25.48
CA ILE A 128 -8.55 -8.78 -26.05
C ILE A 128 -8.17 -9.48 -27.36
N ASP A 129 -8.49 -10.77 -27.50
CA ASP A 129 -8.23 -11.55 -28.71
C ASP A 129 -9.17 -11.19 -29.88
N GLU A 130 -10.28 -10.49 -29.59
CA GLU A 130 -11.24 -10.02 -30.61
C GLU A 130 -10.79 -8.67 -31.21
N THR A 131 -9.76 -8.05 -30.64
CA THR A 131 -9.31 -6.72 -31.06
C THR A 131 -8.44 -6.79 -32.29
N ASP A 132 -8.92 -6.22 -33.37
CA ASP A 132 -8.18 -6.07 -34.63
C ASP A 132 -7.79 -4.60 -34.86
N ILE A 133 -6.50 -4.35 -35.02
CA ILE A 133 -5.95 -3.04 -35.37
C ILE A 133 -5.28 -3.03 -36.76
N SER A 134 -5.61 -4.02 -37.61
CA SER A 134 -4.99 -4.16 -38.94
C SER A 134 -5.21 -2.95 -39.85
N ASP A 135 -6.33 -2.23 -39.71
CA ASP A 135 -6.59 -0.98 -40.43
C ASP A 135 -5.53 0.09 -40.24
N TRP A 136 -4.72 -0.04 -39.18
CA TRP A 136 -3.65 0.89 -38.82
C TRP A 136 -2.25 0.41 -39.21
N GLU A 137 -2.10 -0.65 -40.02
CA GLU A 137 -0.83 -1.29 -40.37
C GLU A 137 0.22 -0.33 -40.96
N TYR A 138 -0.23 0.75 -41.60
CA TYR A 138 0.64 1.78 -42.18
C TYR A 138 1.01 2.91 -41.20
N ASN A 139 0.52 2.89 -39.95
CA ASN A 139 0.90 3.86 -38.95
C ASN A 139 2.34 3.61 -38.48
N ALA A 140 3.11 4.68 -38.27
CA ALA A 140 4.49 4.60 -37.83
C ALA A 140 4.68 3.86 -36.49
N ASP A 141 3.67 3.92 -35.61
CA ASP A 141 3.68 3.31 -34.27
C ASP A 141 3.06 1.91 -34.24
N TYR A 142 2.53 1.40 -35.35
CA TYR A 142 1.80 0.13 -35.41
C TYR A 142 2.57 -1.05 -34.82
N LYS A 143 3.88 -1.16 -35.13
CA LYS A 143 4.74 -2.23 -34.59
C LYS A 143 4.87 -2.16 -33.06
N ASN A 144 4.94 -0.95 -32.52
CA ASN A 144 5.02 -0.75 -31.07
C ASN A 144 3.68 -1.09 -30.42
N TRP A 145 2.57 -0.79 -31.08
CA TRP A 145 1.23 -1.14 -30.58
C TRP A 145 1.02 -2.64 -30.52
N ILE A 146 1.37 -3.36 -31.58
CA ILE A 146 1.31 -4.83 -31.59
C ILE A 146 2.17 -5.41 -30.47
N ALA A 147 3.43 -4.97 -30.33
CA ALA A 147 4.32 -5.46 -29.28
C ALA A 147 3.78 -5.21 -27.87
N GLN A 148 3.09 -4.08 -27.65
CA GLN A 148 2.42 -3.80 -26.38
C GLN A 148 1.20 -4.69 -26.15
N MET A 149 0.37 -4.85 -27.19
CA MET A 149 -0.85 -5.70 -27.11
C MET A 149 -0.52 -7.16 -26.82
N GLU A 150 0.58 -7.69 -27.34
CA GLU A 150 1.05 -9.04 -27.02
C GLU A 150 1.37 -9.24 -25.54
N LEU A 151 1.69 -8.17 -24.81
CA LEU A 151 2.01 -8.23 -23.37
C LEU A 151 0.79 -8.06 -22.48
N PHE A 152 -0.25 -7.35 -22.92
CA PHE A 152 -1.40 -7.01 -22.09
C PHE A 152 -2.09 -8.23 -21.44
N PRO A 153 -2.29 -9.37 -22.11
CA PRO A 153 -2.86 -10.55 -21.46
C PRO A 153 -2.04 -11.03 -20.25
N TYR A 154 -0.72 -10.97 -20.34
CA TYR A 154 0.18 -11.40 -19.25
C TYR A 154 0.22 -10.39 -18.12
N GLU A 155 0.17 -9.10 -18.42
CA GLU A 155 0.05 -8.04 -17.41
C GLU A 155 -1.29 -8.11 -16.67
N LEU A 156 -2.39 -8.30 -17.39
CA LEU A 156 -3.72 -8.48 -16.79
C LEU A 156 -3.77 -9.71 -15.87
N ARG A 157 -3.16 -10.82 -16.28
CA ARG A 157 -3.05 -12.02 -15.44
C ARG A 157 -2.17 -11.77 -14.20
N PHE A 158 -1.08 -11.01 -14.33
CA PHE A 158 -0.29 -10.56 -13.17
C PHE A 158 -1.16 -9.73 -12.20
N LEU A 159 -1.89 -8.74 -12.71
CA LEU A 159 -2.75 -7.89 -11.90
C LEU A 159 -3.84 -8.71 -11.19
N ARG A 160 -4.47 -9.66 -11.89
CA ARG A 160 -5.43 -10.58 -11.28
C ARG A 160 -4.79 -11.40 -10.14
N ALA A 161 -3.62 -11.96 -10.36
CA ALA A 161 -2.88 -12.69 -9.33
C ALA A 161 -2.52 -11.79 -8.15
N TYR A 162 -2.12 -10.53 -8.41
CA TYR A 162 -1.86 -9.53 -7.38
C TYR A 162 -3.11 -9.22 -6.54
N PHE A 163 -4.29 -9.01 -7.16
CA PHE A 163 -5.52 -8.78 -6.41
C PHE A 163 -5.97 -10.01 -5.63
N TYR A 164 -5.71 -11.22 -6.12
CA TYR A 164 -5.92 -12.44 -5.34
C TYR A 164 -4.96 -12.56 -4.16
N PHE A 165 -3.71 -12.10 -4.29
CA PHE A 165 -2.80 -11.99 -3.15
C PHE A 165 -3.34 -11.01 -2.10
N GLU A 166 -3.83 -9.84 -2.50
CA GLU A 166 -4.45 -8.88 -1.58
C GLU A 166 -5.68 -9.46 -0.86
N LEU A 167 -6.54 -10.18 -1.58
CA LEU A 167 -7.70 -10.87 -0.99
C LEU A 167 -7.29 -11.99 -0.03
N PHE A 168 -6.34 -12.83 -0.43
CA PHE A 168 -5.79 -13.91 0.41
C PHE A 168 -5.16 -13.37 1.70
N LYS A 169 -4.29 -12.38 1.57
CA LYS A 169 -3.65 -11.70 2.69
C LYS A 169 -4.67 -11.14 3.69
N THR A 170 -5.75 -10.58 3.18
CA THR A 170 -6.74 -9.83 3.96
C THR A 170 -7.82 -10.75 4.56
N TYR A 171 -8.33 -11.71 3.79
CA TYR A 171 -9.53 -12.50 4.16
C TYR A 171 -9.27 -14.02 4.28
N GLY A 172 -8.13 -14.51 3.84
CA GLY A 172 -7.84 -15.95 3.77
C GLY A 172 -8.59 -16.62 2.62
N ASP A 173 -9.61 -17.43 2.94
CA ASP A 173 -10.47 -18.07 1.94
C ASP A 173 -11.35 -17.03 1.25
N VAL A 174 -11.41 -17.07 -0.09
CA VAL A 174 -12.21 -16.12 -0.90
C VAL A 174 -12.72 -16.79 -2.18
N PRO A 175 -13.80 -16.33 -2.80
CA PRO A 175 -14.24 -16.83 -4.10
C PRO A 175 -13.14 -16.70 -5.18
N LEU A 176 -12.87 -17.78 -5.91
CA LEU A 176 -11.96 -17.77 -7.06
C LEU A 176 -12.77 -17.62 -8.36
N VAL A 177 -12.60 -16.48 -9.02
CA VAL A 177 -13.31 -16.08 -10.25
C VAL A 177 -12.29 -15.78 -11.33
N THR A 178 -12.31 -16.53 -12.43
CA THR A 178 -11.35 -16.41 -13.54
C THR A 178 -12.00 -16.14 -14.88
N THR A 179 -13.32 -15.95 -14.88
CA THR A 179 -14.16 -15.63 -16.05
C THR A 179 -15.20 -14.60 -15.66
N THR A 180 -15.82 -13.97 -16.65
CA THR A 180 -16.95 -13.07 -16.41
C THR A 180 -18.15 -13.84 -15.83
N LEU A 181 -18.79 -13.31 -14.83
CA LEU A 181 -19.93 -13.91 -14.14
C LEU A 181 -21.21 -13.10 -14.36
N THR A 182 -22.32 -13.81 -14.55
CA THR A 182 -23.65 -13.20 -14.39
C THR A 182 -23.92 -12.87 -12.91
N ASN A 183 -24.84 -11.95 -12.64
CA ASN A 183 -25.25 -11.63 -11.26
C ASN A 183 -25.72 -12.86 -10.47
N GLY A 184 -26.41 -13.80 -11.14
CA GLY A 184 -26.84 -15.05 -10.51
C GLY A 184 -25.67 -15.95 -10.09
N GLN A 185 -24.65 -16.06 -10.92
CA GLN A 185 -23.44 -16.82 -10.60
C GLN A 185 -22.66 -16.15 -9.47
N ALA A 186 -22.43 -14.82 -9.54
CA ALA A 186 -21.72 -14.07 -8.53
C ALA A 186 -22.36 -14.18 -7.14
N ASN A 187 -23.70 -14.19 -7.07
CA ASN A 187 -24.44 -14.30 -5.82
C ASN A 187 -24.58 -15.73 -5.26
N ASN A 188 -23.99 -16.72 -5.93
CA ASN A 188 -24.04 -18.14 -5.49
C ASN A 188 -22.66 -18.81 -5.41
N ILE A 189 -21.57 -18.07 -5.63
CA ILE A 189 -20.22 -18.61 -5.58
C ILE A 189 -19.77 -18.87 -4.14
N GLU A 190 -19.10 -19.99 -3.91
CA GLU A 190 -18.53 -20.36 -2.61
C GLU A 190 -17.11 -19.80 -2.43
N ARG A 191 -16.66 -19.73 -1.19
CA ARG A 191 -15.25 -19.43 -0.88
C ARG A 191 -14.36 -20.61 -1.29
N THR A 192 -13.25 -20.29 -1.93
CA THR A 192 -12.15 -21.22 -2.24
C THR A 192 -11.11 -21.13 -1.11
N SER A 193 -10.58 -22.28 -0.70
CA SER A 193 -9.58 -22.30 0.38
C SER A 193 -8.32 -21.51 0.05
N ALA A 194 -7.72 -20.91 1.06
CA ALA A 194 -6.47 -20.14 0.96
C ALA A 194 -5.37 -20.90 0.22
N ASP A 195 -5.18 -22.20 0.49
CA ASP A 195 -4.17 -23.03 -0.22
C ASP A 195 -4.45 -23.11 -1.73
N LYS A 196 -5.70 -23.17 -2.16
CA LYS A 196 -6.06 -23.17 -3.59
C LYS A 196 -5.86 -21.78 -4.22
N ILE A 197 -6.14 -20.71 -3.49
CA ILE A 197 -5.85 -19.33 -3.93
C ILE A 197 -4.34 -19.14 -4.09
N VAL A 198 -3.54 -19.55 -3.12
CA VAL A 198 -2.06 -19.53 -3.20
C VAL A 198 -1.58 -20.32 -4.42
N LYS A 199 -2.12 -21.55 -4.61
CA LYS A 199 -1.77 -22.35 -5.79
C LYS A 199 -2.10 -21.63 -7.09
N PHE A 200 -3.28 -21.02 -7.20
CA PHE A 200 -3.66 -20.23 -8.37
C PHE A 200 -2.68 -19.08 -8.63
N ILE A 201 -2.32 -18.30 -7.61
CA ILE A 201 -1.37 -17.18 -7.74
C ILE A 201 0.00 -17.68 -8.24
N VAL A 202 0.50 -18.78 -7.65
CA VAL A 202 1.80 -19.36 -8.01
C VAL A 202 1.78 -19.90 -9.44
N ASP A 203 0.74 -20.63 -9.82
CA ASP A 203 0.58 -21.18 -11.18
C ASP A 203 0.48 -20.05 -12.23
N GLU A 204 -0.27 -18.99 -11.95
CA GLU A 204 -0.34 -17.80 -12.82
C GLU A 204 1.04 -17.16 -12.97
N CYS A 205 1.76 -16.93 -11.87
CA CYS A 205 3.11 -16.37 -11.93
C CYS A 205 4.06 -17.22 -12.78
N ASP A 206 4.06 -18.54 -12.59
CA ASP A 206 4.91 -19.45 -13.36
C ASP A 206 4.57 -19.45 -14.85
N ALA A 207 3.27 -19.38 -15.16
CA ALA A 207 2.79 -19.37 -16.54
C ALA A 207 3.12 -18.08 -17.30
N ILE A 208 3.08 -16.92 -16.63
CA ILE A 208 3.26 -15.61 -17.30
C ILE A 208 4.70 -15.08 -17.30
N ALA A 209 5.53 -15.50 -16.33
CA ALA A 209 6.89 -14.98 -16.18
C ALA A 209 7.74 -15.08 -17.47
N PRO A 210 7.69 -16.15 -18.28
CA PRO A 210 8.49 -16.23 -19.51
C PRO A 210 8.15 -15.17 -20.57
N TYR A 211 6.93 -14.64 -20.56
CA TYR A 211 6.44 -13.73 -21.60
C TYR A 211 6.64 -12.26 -21.25
N LEU A 212 6.74 -11.91 -19.96
CA LEU A 212 6.97 -10.52 -19.57
C LEU A 212 8.46 -10.13 -19.68
N PRO A 213 8.76 -8.90 -20.10
CA PRO A 213 10.12 -8.41 -20.16
C PRO A 213 10.72 -8.19 -18.76
N VAL A 214 12.04 -8.17 -18.67
CA VAL A 214 12.76 -7.77 -17.45
C VAL A 214 12.63 -6.26 -17.20
N SER A 215 12.59 -5.49 -18.27
CA SER A 215 12.36 -4.03 -18.25
C SER A 215 11.68 -3.60 -19.55
N TYR A 216 10.94 -2.49 -19.50
CA TYR A 216 10.29 -1.91 -20.67
C TYR A 216 11.23 -0.93 -21.38
N GLY A 217 11.73 -1.33 -22.55
CA GLY A 217 12.57 -0.52 -23.42
C GLY A 217 11.77 0.35 -24.41
N THR A 218 12.46 0.93 -25.38
CA THR A 218 11.85 1.82 -26.40
C THR A 218 10.82 1.10 -27.27
N GLU A 219 11.01 -0.20 -27.50
CA GLU A 219 10.05 -1.07 -28.21
C GLU A 219 8.68 -1.17 -27.54
N TYR A 220 8.61 -0.87 -26.25
CA TYR A 220 7.38 -0.85 -25.45
C TYR A 220 7.01 0.57 -24.99
N GLY A 221 7.49 1.62 -25.68
CA GLY A 221 7.22 3.00 -25.33
C GLY A 221 8.00 3.53 -24.12
N SER A 222 9.03 2.82 -23.65
CA SER A 222 9.83 3.16 -22.45
C SER A 222 8.97 3.41 -21.20
N GLU A 223 7.86 2.70 -21.07
CA GLU A 223 6.90 2.87 -19.97
C GLU A 223 7.38 2.14 -18.72
N ILE A 224 7.66 2.89 -17.68
CA ILE A 224 8.01 2.38 -16.36
C ILE A 224 6.76 2.20 -15.49
N GLY A 225 6.84 1.31 -14.49
CA GLY A 225 5.72 1.02 -13.57
C GLY A 225 4.80 -0.09 -14.04
N ARG A 226 4.99 -0.63 -15.24
CA ARG A 226 4.30 -1.83 -15.72
C ARG A 226 4.87 -3.09 -15.08
N ALA A 227 4.07 -4.16 -15.03
CA ALA A 227 4.48 -5.45 -14.48
C ALA A 227 5.62 -6.07 -15.30
N THR A 228 6.76 -6.25 -14.66
CA THR A 228 7.94 -6.92 -15.23
C THR A 228 7.98 -8.39 -14.80
N ARG A 229 8.81 -9.19 -15.49
CA ARG A 229 9.13 -10.56 -15.05
C ARG A 229 9.60 -10.59 -13.61
N ILE A 230 10.34 -9.58 -13.16
CA ILE A 230 10.84 -9.49 -11.80
C ILE A 230 9.68 -9.30 -10.81
N ALA A 231 8.71 -8.43 -11.14
CA ALA A 231 7.52 -8.22 -10.31
C ALA A 231 6.69 -9.50 -10.16
N VAL A 232 6.64 -10.34 -11.20
CA VAL A 232 5.96 -11.65 -11.14
C VAL A 232 6.64 -12.57 -10.13
N PHE A 233 7.97 -12.68 -10.17
CA PHE A 233 8.70 -13.49 -9.18
C PHE A 233 8.60 -12.91 -7.77
N ALA A 234 8.57 -11.59 -7.63
CA ALA A 234 8.36 -10.92 -6.36
C ALA A 234 6.99 -11.25 -5.74
N LEU A 235 5.92 -11.21 -6.54
CA LEU A 235 4.58 -11.60 -6.11
C LEU A 235 4.54 -13.07 -5.68
N LYS A 236 5.14 -13.97 -6.47
CA LYS A 236 5.23 -15.40 -6.14
C LYS A 236 5.95 -15.62 -4.81
N ALA A 237 7.12 -15.01 -4.62
CA ALA A 237 7.93 -15.18 -3.43
C ALA A 237 7.19 -14.69 -2.17
N ARG A 238 6.62 -13.47 -2.21
CA ARG A 238 5.83 -12.94 -1.09
C ARG A 238 4.61 -13.80 -0.79
N THR A 239 3.91 -14.30 -1.82
CA THR A 239 2.75 -15.20 -1.64
C THR A 239 3.15 -16.48 -0.91
N LEU A 240 4.28 -17.10 -1.29
CA LEU A 240 4.79 -18.30 -0.65
C LEU A 240 5.23 -18.04 0.80
N LEU A 241 5.86 -16.89 1.09
CA LEU A 241 6.21 -16.50 2.46
C LEU A 241 4.96 -16.39 3.35
N TYR A 242 3.91 -15.71 2.87
CA TYR A 242 2.66 -15.58 3.61
C TYR A 242 1.99 -16.95 3.83
N ALA A 243 1.97 -17.80 2.81
CA ALA A 243 1.42 -19.15 2.89
C ALA A 243 2.21 -20.08 3.85
N ALA A 244 3.50 -19.80 4.05
CA ALA A 244 4.35 -20.52 4.99
C ALA A 244 4.22 -20.01 6.43
N SER A 245 3.73 -18.78 6.62
CA SER A 245 3.67 -18.12 7.93
C SER A 245 2.61 -18.73 8.86
N PRO A 246 2.74 -18.64 10.19
CA PRO A 246 1.88 -19.31 11.18
C PRO A 246 0.37 -19.14 10.99
N LEU A 247 -0.10 -18.02 10.44
CA LEU A 247 -1.52 -17.78 10.18
C LEU A 247 -2.09 -18.77 9.15
N HIS A 248 -1.32 -19.10 8.11
CA HIS A 248 -1.71 -19.97 6.98
C HIS A 248 -1.03 -21.35 7.02
N ASN A 249 -0.14 -21.55 7.99
CA ASN A 249 0.61 -22.80 8.19
C ASN A 249 0.60 -23.20 9.67
N PRO A 250 -0.57 -23.48 10.25
CA PRO A 250 -0.68 -23.80 11.67
C PRO A 250 0.03 -25.13 12.07
N SER A 251 0.27 -26.02 11.10
CA SER A 251 1.03 -27.26 11.31
C SER A 251 2.54 -27.04 11.36
N GLY A 252 3.04 -25.86 10.98
CA GLY A 252 4.47 -25.60 10.88
C GLY A 252 5.18 -26.37 9.76
N ASP A 253 4.48 -26.69 8.67
CA ASP A 253 5.05 -27.44 7.53
C ASP A 253 6.28 -26.71 6.97
N LYS A 254 7.44 -27.32 7.17
CA LYS A 254 8.73 -26.79 6.71
C LYS A 254 8.85 -26.76 5.18
N ALA A 255 8.12 -27.60 4.46
CA ALA A 255 8.15 -27.61 3.00
C ALA A 255 7.54 -26.32 2.39
N LYS A 256 6.58 -25.68 3.08
CA LYS A 256 6.08 -24.35 2.68
C LYS A 256 7.17 -23.28 2.80
N TRP A 257 7.93 -23.31 3.90
CA TRP A 257 9.06 -22.40 4.12
C TRP A 257 10.20 -22.62 3.12
N ALA A 258 10.51 -23.89 2.81
CA ALA A 258 11.50 -24.24 1.79
C ALA A 258 11.16 -23.60 0.43
N LYS A 259 9.91 -23.72 -0.03
CA LYS A 259 9.45 -23.11 -1.28
C LYS A 259 9.56 -21.59 -1.27
N ALA A 260 9.28 -20.95 -0.13
CA ALA A 260 9.44 -19.51 0.02
C ALA A 260 10.93 -19.11 -0.05
N ALA A 261 11.82 -19.85 0.63
CA ALA A 261 13.27 -19.62 0.57
C ALA A 261 13.82 -19.74 -0.86
N GLU A 262 13.45 -20.80 -1.57
CA GLU A 262 13.84 -21.03 -2.97
C GLU A 262 13.36 -19.90 -3.89
N ALA A 263 12.11 -19.45 -3.73
CA ALA A 263 11.55 -18.36 -4.54
C ALA A 263 12.24 -17.02 -4.28
N CYS A 264 12.52 -16.68 -3.02
CA CYS A 264 13.28 -15.48 -2.67
C CYS A 264 14.72 -15.59 -3.18
N LYS A 265 15.38 -16.74 -2.98
CA LYS A 265 16.76 -16.97 -3.46
C LYS A 265 16.88 -16.79 -4.98
N TYR A 266 15.90 -17.27 -5.73
CA TYR A 266 15.86 -17.09 -7.18
C TYR A 266 15.92 -15.61 -7.58
N ILE A 267 15.22 -14.72 -6.86
CA ILE A 267 15.29 -13.27 -7.09
C ILE A 267 16.68 -12.75 -6.77
N LEU A 268 17.24 -13.13 -5.61
CA LEU A 268 18.55 -12.65 -5.17
C LEU A 268 19.68 -13.09 -6.12
N ASP A 269 19.64 -14.32 -6.63
CA ASP A 269 20.65 -14.84 -7.56
C ASP A 269 20.63 -14.17 -8.92
N ASN A 270 19.46 -13.73 -9.36
CA ASN A 270 19.29 -13.09 -10.65
C ASN A 270 19.28 -11.55 -10.58
N ALA A 271 19.32 -10.96 -9.40
CA ALA A 271 19.19 -9.51 -9.19
C ALA A 271 20.15 -8.71 -10.06
N SER A 272 21.45 -9.07 -10.06
CA SER A 272 22.48 -8.39 -10.86
C SER A 272 22.21 -8.51 -12.37
N THR A 273 21.80 -9.70 -12.83
CA THR A 273 21.46 -9.94 -14.25
C THR A 273 20.27 -9.10 -14.70
N TRP A 274 19.34 -8.84 -13.79
CA TRP A 274 18.15 -8.02 -14.03
C TRP A 274 18.36 -6.53 -13.78
N GLY A 275 19.60 -6.11 -13.46
CA GLY A 275 19.92 -4.71 -13.18
C GLY A 275 19.47 -4.23 -11.81
N LEU A 276 19.04 -5.12 -10.92
CA LEU A 276 18.68 -4.78 -9.56
C LEU A 276 19.93 -4.65 -8.68
N LYS A 277 19.95 -3.64 -7.86
CA LYS A 277 21.04 -3.37 -6.91
C LYS A 277 20.49 -2.64 -5.69
N LEU A 278 20.98 -2.99 -4.51
CA LEU A 278 20.69 -2.21 -3.30
C LEU A 278 21.21 -0.79 -3.46
N SER A 279 20.37 0.16 -3.09
CA SER A 279 20.65 1.60 -3.10
C SER A 279 20.94 2.10 -1.69
N SER A 280 21.33 3.36 -1.55
CA SER A 280 21.31 4.01 -0.24
C SER A 280 19.87 4.04 0.29
N TYR A 281 19.70 3.77 1.59
CA TYR A 281 18.37 3.68 2.21
C TYR A 281 17.55 4.95 2.01
N GLY A 282 18.17 6.13 2.16
CA GLY A 282 17.48 7.41 2.00
C GLY A 282 17.03 7.76 0.58
N SER A 283 17.51 7.04 -0.45
CA SER A 283 17.13 7.27 -1.85
C SER A 283 15.88 6.48 -2.29
N LEU A 284 15.35 5.61 -1.44
CA LEU A 284 14.29 4.67 -1.80
C LEU A 284 12.91 5.32 -1.99
N TRP A 285 12.67 6.51 -1.44
CA TRP A 285 11.35 7.16 -1.46
C TRP A 285 11.37 8.64 -1.88
N GLY A 286 12.52 9.15 -2.29
CA GLY A 286 12.67 10.53 -2.77
C GLY A 286 12.01 10.76 -4.14
N HIS A 287 12.15 11.98 -4.65
CA HIS A 287 11.56 12.41 -5.93
C HIS A 287 11.87 11.48 -7.12
N ASP A 288 13.09 10.95 -7.18
CA ASP A 288 13.55 10.07 -8.26
C ASP A 288 13.48 8.58 -7.91
N ALA A 289 12.82 8.23 -6.81
CA ALA A 289 12.75 6.85 -6.31
C ALA A 289 12.12 5.87 -7.31
N PHE A 290 11.29 6.35 -8.24
CA PHE A 290 10.72 5.52 -9.29
C PHE A 290 11.74 4.94 -10.28
N PHE A 291 12.92 5.56 -10.38
CA PHE A 291 14.06 5.10 -11.18
C PHE A 291 15.12 4.38 -10.35
N ASN A 292 14.84 4.10 -9.08
CA ASN A 292 15.79 3.49 -8.18
C ASN A 292 16.04 2.02 -8.57
N THR A 293 17.31 1.61 -8.60
CA THR A 293 17.72 0.25 -8.98
C THR A 293 17.31 -0.83 -7.99
N GLU A 294 16.85 -0.47 -6.80
CA GLU A 294 16.31 -1.41 -5.82
C GLU A 294 14.81 -1.63 -6.00
N LEU A 295 14.09 -0.70 -6.65
CA LEU A 295 12.65 -0.80 -6.88
C LEU A 295 12.35 -1.91 -7.90
N ILE A 296 11.46 -2.83 -7.53
CA ILE A 296 10.97 -3.90 -8.40
C ILE A 296 9.59 -3.54 -8.96
N PHE A 297 8.70 -3.08 -8.10
CA PHE A 297 7.37 -2.65 -8.48
C PHE A 297 6.88 -1.59 -7.50
N GLY A 298 6.29 -0.53 -8.02
CA GLY A 298 5.81 0.58 -7.22
C GLY A 298 4.81 1.44 -7.96
N ILE A 299 4.20 2.36 -7.24
CA ILE A 299 3.22 3.31 -7.76
C ILE A 299 3.85 4.68 -7.78
N GLY A 300 4.06 5.24 -8.98
CA GLY A 300 4.43 6.64 -9.16
C GLY A 300 3.20 7.53 -9.14
N ARG A 301 3.21 8.57 -8.31
CA ARG A 301 2.22 9.65 -8.34
C ARG A 301 2.74 10.84 -9.14
N GLY A 302 1.80 11.58 -9.73
CA GLY A 302 2.08 12.92 -10.24
C GLY A 302 2.51 13.88 -9.13
N ASP A 303 2.99 15.04 -9.51
CA ASP A 303 3.47 16.05 -8.58
C ASP A 303 2.30 16.63 -7.77
N ASP A 304 2.33 16.45 -6.44
CA ASP A 304 1.42 17.07 -5.48
C ASP A 304 2.16 17.40 -4.16
N ASN A 305 1.48 17.97 -3.19
CA ASN A 305 2.00 18.25 -1.85
C ASN A 305 1.02 17.81 -0.75
N ALA A 306 0.04 17.00 -1.11
CA ALA A 306 -0.99 16.56 -0.17
C ALA A 306 -0.40 15.69 0.95
N PHE A 307 0.62 14.88 0.63
CA PHE A 307 1.28 14.03 1.61
C PHE A 307 2.11 14.85 2.61
N GLU A 308 2.81 15.91 2.14
CA GLU A 308 3.52 16.85 3.00
C GLU A 308 2.58 17.59 3.92
N MET A 309 1.51 18.18 3.38
CA MET A 309 0.49 18.87 4.20
C MET A 309 -0.13 17.95 5.25
N ALA A 310 -0.34 16.68 4.91
CA ALA A 310 -0.88 15.72 5.85
C ALA A 310 0.12 15.32 6.96
N ASN A 311 1.42 15.30 6.70
CA ASN A 311 2.43 14.74 7.61
C ASN A 311 3.43 15.76 8.18
N TYR A 312 3.51 16.98 7.67
CA TYR A 312 4.33 18.02 8.30
C TYR A 312 3.84 18.28 9.72
N PRO A 313 4.76 18.59 10.65
CA PRO A 313 4.42 18.91 12.02
C PRO A 313 3.38 20.03 12.11
N VAL A 314 2.43 19.92 13.02
CA VAL A 314 1.56 21.04 13.36
C VAL A 314 2.40 22.25 13.75
N GLY A 315 2.01 23.44 13.26
CA GLY A 315 2.82 24.67 13.41
C GLY A 315 3.66 25.00 12.19
N VAL A 316 3.96 24.03 11.33
CA VAL A 316 4.34 24.29 9.94
C VAL A 316 3.08 24.66 9.19
N GLU A 317 3.15 25.63 8.28
CA GLU A 317 1.97 26.10 7.54
C GLU A 317 1.34 24.96 6.74
N ASN A 318 0.03 24.76 6.92
CA ASN A 318 -0.75 23.65 6.39
C ASN A 318 -0.34 22.23 6.84
N GLY A 319 0.56 22.09 7.81
CA GLY A 319 0.94 20.80 8.39
C GLY A 319 -0.12 20.26 9.34
N SER A 320 -0.41 18.94 9.24
CA SER A 320 -1.46 18.26 10.01
C SER A 320 -0.94 17.11 10.87
N SER A 321 0.38 16.93 11.01
CA SER A 321 1.09 15.94 11.84
C SER A 321 0.96 14.46 11.43
N GLY A 322 -0.12 14.07 10.77
CA GLY A 322 -0.39 12.76 10.18
C GLY A 322 0.08 11.54 10.97
N ASN A 323 1.02 10.81 10.41
CA ASN A 323 1.57 9.58 10.99
C ASN A 323 2.74 9.91 11.93
N CYS A 324 2.55 9.72 13.22
CA CYS A 324 3.53 10.03 14.24
C CYS A 324 4.24 8.74 14.70
N PRO A 325 5.56 8.56 14.45
CA PRO A 325 6.32 7.42 14.93
C PRO A 325 6.20 7.25 16.44
N THR A 326 6.13 6.02 16.93
CA THR A 326 5.99 5.72 18.36
C THR A 326 7.33 5.54 19.05
N GLN A 327 7.36 5.68 20.38
CA GLN A 327 8.52 5.25 21.17
C GLN A 327 8.75 3.73 21.05
N SER A 328 7.69 2.93 20.83
CA SER A 328 7.84 1.49 20.55
C SER A 328 8.73 1.22 19.35
N LEU A 329 8.61 2.01 18.27
CA LEU A 329 9.50 1.91 17.12
C LEU A 329 10.93 2.38 17.46
N ILE A 330 11.06 3.54 18.12
CA ILE A 330 12.37 4.10 18.47
C ILE A 330 13.15 3.15 19.37
N ASP A 331 12.50 2.51 20.31
CA ASP A 331 13.09 1.55 21.25
C ASP A 331 13.69 0.30 20.54
N GLN A 332 13.38 0.07 19.26
CA GLN A 332 13.90 -1.05 18.46
C GLN A 332 15.15 -0.69 17.65
N TYR A 333 15.46 0.59 17.45
CA TYR A 333 16.71 0.96 16.76
C TYR A 333 17.92 0.56 17.61
N GLU A 334 18.94 0.00 16.96
CA GLU A 334 20.21 -0.42 17.60
C GLU A 334 21.26 0.67 17.47
N TYR A 335 22.25 0.66 18.35
CA TYR A 335 23.42 1.53 18.25
C TYR A 335 24.52 0.89 17.39
N GLN A 336 25.20 1.69 16.59
CA GLN A 336 26.25 1.24 15.67
C GLN A 336 27.48 0.65 16.39
N ASP A 337 27.75 1.08 17.62
CA ASP A 337 28.94 0.67 18.36
C ASP A 337 28.89 -0.78 18.87
N ASN A 338 27.71 -1.28 19.26
CA ASN A 338 27.59 -2.58 19.91
C ASN A 338 26.30 -3.36 19.62
N GLY A 339 25.34 -2.78 18.86
CA GLY A 339 24.06 -3.43 18.55
C GLY A 339 23.06 -3.45 19.71
N GLU A 340 23.33 -2.76 20.81
CA GLU A 340 22.37 -2.54 21.88
C GLU A 340 21.20 -1.70 21.39
N THR A 341 19.96 -2.03 21.79
CA THR A 341 18.80 -1.22 21.38
C THR A 341 18.69 0.07 22.17
N PHE A 342 17.95 1.05 21.63
CA PHE A 342 17.65 2.30 22.34
C PHE A 342 17.04 2.02 23.74
N LEU A 343 16.11 1.07 23.84
CA LEU A 343 15.50 0.68 25.11
C LEU A 343 16.50 0.06 26.09
N GLN A 344 17.44 -0.77 25.60
CA GLN A 344 18.46 -1.39 26.45
C GLN A 344 19.42 -0.35 27.05
N ARG A 345 19.84 0.62 26.23
CA ARG A 345 20.75 1.69 26.66
C ARG A 345 20.05 2.72 27.54
N HIS A 346 18.79 3.03 27.26
CA HIS A 346 18.02 4.05 27.97
C HIS A 346 16.69 3.47 28.50
N PRO A 347 16.69 2.58 29.50
CA PRO A 347 15.47 1.96 30.02
C PRO A 347 14.63 2.91 30.88
N GLY A 348 15.21 4.02 31.35
CA GLY A 348 14.57 5.00 32.22
C GLY A 348 14.20 6.32 31.53
N ASN A 349 14.00 7.34 32.33
CA ASN A 349 13.81 8.71 31.85
C ASN A 349 15.15 9.31 31.37
N ILE A 350 15.07 10.16 30.35
CA ILE A 350 16.24 10.74 29.69
C ILE A 350 16.18 12.26 29.84
N ASN A 351 17.25 12.89 30.35
CA ASN A 351 17.39 14.33 30.33
C ASN A 351 18.06 14.77 29.03
N LEU A 352 17.30 15.32 28.09
CA LEU A 352 17.78 15.75 26.78
C LEU A 352 18.70 17.00 26.83
N ILE A 353 18.87 17.63 28.00
CA ILE A 353 19.85 18.71 28.21
C ILE A 353 21.25 18.11 28.44
N ASP A 354 21.31 17.05 29.22
CA ASP A 354 22.55 16.44 29.66
C ASP A 354 23.10 15.43 28.63
N GLU A 355 22.23 14.80 27.83
CA GLU A 355 22.64 13.80 26.85
C GLU A 355 21.84 13.87 25.55
N ASN A 356 22.47 13.48 24.44
CA ASN A 356 21.81 13.20 23.16
C ASN A 356 21.67 11.68 22.99
N PRO A 357 20.52 11.09 23.32
CA PRO A 357 20.34 9.63 23.28
C PRO A 357 20.28 9.07 21.85
N TYR A 358 20.25 9.92 20.85
CA TYR A 358 20.15 9.52 19.44
C TYR A 358 21.50 9.48 18.72
N GLU A 359 22.60 9.88 19.41
CA GLU A 359 23.96 9.84 18.85
C GLU A 359 24.44 8.39 18.69
N GLY A 360 24.92 8.04 17.49
CA GLY A 360 25.38 6.69 17.18
C GLY A 360 24.26 5.67 17.00
N LEU A 361 22.98 6.10 17.01
CA LEU A 361 21.84 5.24 16.70
C LEU A 361 21.86 4.87 15.21
N ASP A 362 21.24 3.73 14.87
CA ASP A 362 21.05 3.26 13.50
C ASP A 362 20.69 4.43 12.55
N PRO A 363 21.44 4.65 11.45
CA PRO A 363 21.21 5.77 10.54
C PRO A 363 19.80 5.83 9.96
N ARG A 364 19.11 4.68 9.86
CA ARG A 364 17.72 4.61 9.39
C ARG A 364 16.75 5.38 10.30
N PHE A 365 17.09 5.55 11.59
CA PHE A 365 16.31 6.39 12.51
C PHE A 365 16.21 7.83 11.99
N ALA A 366 17.34 8.47 11.70
CA ALA A 366 17.38 9.86 11.25
C ALA A 366 16.71 10.07 9.87
N LEU A 367 16.59 9.00 9.07
CA LEU A 367 15.90 9.00 7.77
C LEU A 367 14.39 8.74 7.88
N THR A 368 13.93 8.23 9.03
CA THR A 368 12.53 7.84 9.25
C THR A 368 11.80 8.79 10.18
N VAL A 369 12.47 9.37 11.17
CA VAL A 369 11.88 10.08 12.31
C VAL A 369 12.38 11.52 12.39
N VAL A 370 11.48 12.44 12.70
CA VAL A 370 11.79 13.82 13.12
C VAL A 370 11.59 13.88 14.62
N LYS A 371 12.63 14.27 15.34
CA LYS A 371 12.66 14.38 16.82
C LYS A 371 12.69 15.82 17.29
N ASN A 372 12.54 16.01 18.58
CA ASN A 372 12.74 17.32 19.22
C ASN A 372 14.12 17.88 18.89
N GLY A 373 14.18 19.12 18.46
CA GLY A 373 15.40 19.83 18.09
C GLY A 373 15.84 19.68 16.63
N ASP A 374 15.18 18.85 15.81
CA ASP A 374 15.48 18.73 14.38
C ASP A 374 15.05 19.99 13.62
N GLU A 375 15.86 20.41 12.66
CA GLU A 375 15.48 21.43 11.68
C GLU A 375 14.68 20.79 10.54
N TRP A 376 13.35 20.87 10.63
CA TRP A 376 12.42 20.25 9.69
C TRP A 376 11.10 21.04 9.58
N PRO A 377 10.47 21.20 8.41
CA PRO A 377 11.02 20.89 7.07
C PRO A 377 12.19 21.81 6.70
N SER A 378 12.99 21.36 5.70
CA SER A 378 14.21 22.08 5.27
C SER A 378 13.97 23.14 4.19
N ASN A 379 12.72 23.53 3.93
CA ASN A 379 12.31 24.39 2.80
C ASN A 379 12.74 25.87 2.90
N GLY A 380 13.54 26.25 3.87
CA GLY A 380 14.11 27.58 4.01
C GLY A 380 13.16 28.67 4.53
N THR A 381 11.84 28.48 4.44
CA THR A 381 10.84 29.46 4.90
C THR A 381 10.52 29.34 6.40
N GLN A 382 10.82 28.21 7.01
CA GLN A 382 10.55 27.90 8.41
C GLN A 382 11.67 27.08 9.06
N LYS A 383 12.93 27.50 8.93
CA LYS A 383 14.04 26.87 9.69
C LYS A 383 13.92 27.18 11.18
N LYS A 384 12.92 26.59 11.82
CA LYS A 384 12.84 26.50 13.28
C LYS A 384 13.04 25.05 13.66
N ALA A 385 13.83 24.84 14.71
CA ALA A 385 13.90 23.53 15.34
C ALA A 385 12.50 23.08 15.77
N ILE A 386 12.20 21.80 15.55
CA ILE A 386 10.95 21.18 15.99
C ILE A 386 10.93 21.11 17.51
N GLU A 387 9.86 21.59 18.12
CA GLU A 387 9.65 21.62 19.57
C GLU A 387 8.52 20.67 19.94
N THR A 388 8.85 19.42 20.31
CA THR A 388 7.86 18.41 20.73
C THR A 388 7.69 18.30 22.24
N PHE A 389 8.40 19.12 23.03
CA PHE A 389 8.20 19.20 24.47
C PHE A 389 6.89 19.91 24.84
N THR A 390 6.33 19.60 25.98
CA THR A 390 5.06 20.20 26.47
C THR A 390 5.14 21.73 26.47
N GLY A 391 4.23 22.37 25.73
CA GLY A 391 4.20 23.82 25.52
C GLY A 391 5.08 24.33 24.38
N GLY A 392 5.85 23.45 23.72
CA GLY A 392 6.62 23.77 22.52
C GLY A 392 5.74 24.13 21.31
N PHE A 393 6.36 24.73 20.32
CA PHE A 393 5.62 25.25 19.14
C PHE A 393 4.91 24.17 18.34
N ASN A 394 5.45 22.93 18.34
CA ASN A 394 4.91 21.79 17.59
C ASN A 394 4.32 20.70 18.52
N ALA A 395 3.92 21.06 19.74
CA ALA A 395 3.48 20.12 20.76
C ALA A 395 2.13 20.47 21.37
N ALA A 396 1.64 19.59 22.23
CA ALA A 396 0.47 19.86 23.05
C ALA A 396 0.67 21.13 23.91
N PRO A 397 -0.37 21.97 24.11
CA PRO A 397 -1.80 21.66 23.88
C PRO A 397 -2.31 22.02 22.48
N LYS A 398 -1.46 22.22 21.48
CA LYS A 398 -1.91 22.56 20.13
C LYS A 398 -2.69 21.38 19.52
N TYR A 399 -3.88 21.67 18.95
CA TYR A 399 -4.70 20.66 18.29
C TYR A 399 -3.96 20.03 17.12
N GLY A 400 -4.01 18.71 17.02
CA GLY A 400 -3.30 17.93 16.00
C GLY A 400 -1.77 17.81 16.26
N ALA A 401 -1.28 18.20 17.43
CA ALA A 401 0.11 17.93 17.80
C ALA A 401 0.38 16.42 17.89
N THR A 402 1.65 16.04 17.71
CA THR A 402 2.04 14.64 17.86
C THR A 402 1.62 14.06 19.22
N PRO A 403 0.92 12.91 19.23
CA PRO A 403 0.63 12.20 20.47
C PRO A 403 1.80 11.32 20.95
N THR A 404 2.91 11.28 20.22
CA THR A 404 4.00 10.33 20.42
C THR A 404 5.36 10.98 20.72
N GLY A 405 5.45 12.31 20.63
CA GLY A 405 6.70 13.04 20.78
C GLY A 405 7.58 13.11 19.54
N TYR A 406 7.17 12.50 18.43
CA TYR A 406 7.90 12.43 17.16
C TYR A 406 7.00 12.76 15.97
N TYR A 407 7.65 13.09 14.83
CA TYR A 407 6.99 13.28 13.54
C TYR A 407 7.63 12.40 12.47
N LEU A 408 6.92 12.18 11.37
CA LEU A 408 7.38 11.36 10.26
C LEU A 408 8.35 12.14 9.37
N ARG A 409 9.45 11.47 8.97
CA ARG A 409 10.36 11.96 7.93
C ARG A 409 10.31 11.12 6.66
N LYS A 410 10.24 9.78 6.80
CA LYS A 410 10.23 8.86 5.65
C LYS A 410 9.05 9.14 4.73
N TYR A 411 9.27 9.18 3.43
CA TYR A 411 8.37 9.58 2.37
C TYR A 411 7.99 11.08 2.33
N VAL A 412 8.26 11.85 3.36
CA VAL A 412 7.94 13.28 3.41
C VAL A 412 9.10 14.07 2.83
N ASP A 413 8.87 14.85 1.77
CA ASP A 413 9.89 15.72 1.20
C ASP A 413 9.99 17.04 1.97
N GLY A 414 11.00 17.15 2.84
CA GLY A 414 11.20 18.34 3.67
C GLY A 414 11.54 19.62 2.89
N SER A 415 11.78 19.55 1.60
CA SER A 415 12.00 20.72 0.74
C SER A 415 10.71 21.29 0.17
N CYS A 416 9.58 20.57 0.29
CA CYS A 416 8.30 21.01 -0.23
C CYS A 416 7.77 22.23 0.54
N VAL A 417 7.40 23.28 -0.17
CA VAL A 417 6.79 24.50 0.38
C VAL A 417 5.28 24.34 0.34
N THR A 418 4.63 24.51 1.50
CA THR A 418 3.17 24.36 1.65
C THR A 418 2.44 25.70 1.91
N THR A 419 3.15 26.84 1.86
CA THR A 419 2.55 28.17 2.03
C THR A 419 1.65 28.54 0.87
N ALA A 420 0.52 29.20 1.15
CA ALA A 420 -0.50 29.50 0.13
C ALA A 420 0.04 30.26 -1.10
N ASP A 421 0.99 31.17 -0.87
CA ASP A 421 1.52 32.06 -1.92
C ASP A 421 2.66 31.44 -2.76
N ASN A 422 3.24 30.32 -2.33
CA ASN A 422 4.41 29.73 -2.99
C ASN A 422 4.49 28.22 -2.80
N GLN A 423 3.42 27.53 -3.17
CA GLN A 423 3.38 26.07 -3.06
C GLN A 423 4.31 25.43 -4.09
N THR A 424 5.05 24.41 -3.62
CA THR A 424 5.78 23.49 -4.50
C THR A 424 5.20 22.09 -4.37
N THR A 425 5.33 21.32 -5.42
CA THR A 425 4.83 19.94 -5.49
C THR A 425 6.00 18.98 -5.67
N ARG A 426 5.81 17.72 -5.31
CA ARG A 426 6.80 16.65 -5.43
C ARG A 426 6.14 15.39 -5.93
N ARG A 427 6.91 14.62 -6.70
CA ARG A 427 6.53 13.28 -7.09
C ARG A 427 6.81 12.33 -5.94
N HIS A 428 5.87 11.41 -5.69
CA HIS A 428 6.05 10.33 -4.72
C HIS A 428 6.08 8.99 -5.42
N THR A 429 6.86 8.06 -4.85
CA THR A 429 6.89 6.66 -5.28
C THR A 429 6.55 5.78 -4.09
N TRP A 430 5.43 5.05 -4.20
CA TRP A 430 5.04 4.08 -3.19
C TRP A 430 5.59 2.71 -3.56
N ILE A 431 6.43 2.17 -2.70
CA ILE A 431 7.11 0.89 -2.93
C ILE A 431 6.11 -0.24 -2.66
N ILE A 432 5.91 -1.13 -3.65
CA ILE A 432 5.18 -2.39 -3.46
C ILE A 432 6.17 -3.54 -3.27
N PHE A 433 7.16 -3.66 -4.15
CA PHE A 433 8.24 -4.64 -4.05
C PHE A 433 9.59 -3.94 -4.24
N ARG A 434 10.57 -4.25 -3.40
CA ARG A 434 11.96 -3.83 -3.54
C ARG A 434 12.93 -4.93 -3.15
N LEU A 435 14.14 -4.91 -3.68
CA LEU A 435 15.13 -5.97 -3.48
C LEU A 435 15.45 -6.21 -1.99
N GLY A 436 15.53 -5.16 -1.17
CA GLY A 436 15.84 -5.28 0.27
C GLY A 436 14.84 -6.13 1.03
N GLU A 437 13.56 -6.09 0.65
CA GLU A 437 12.54 -6.96 1.22
C GLU A 437 12.88 -8.44 1.04
N PHE A 438 13.33 -8.85 -0.16
CA PHE A 438 13.57 -10.25 -0.48
C PHE A 438 14.79 -10.85 0.23
N TYR A 439 15.74 -10.02 0.68
CA TYR A 439 16.77 -10.47 1.61
C TYR A 439 16.17 -10.84 2.97
N LEU A 440 15.24 -10.05 3.49
CA LEU A 440 14.55 -10.35 4.75
C LEU A 440 13.58 -11.54 4.60
N ASP A 441 12.82 -11.59 3.51
CA ASP A 441 11.89 -12.69 3.22
C ASP A 441 12.64 -14.01 3.09
N TYR A 442 13.79 -14.00 2.42
CA TYR A 442 14.69 -15.15 2.33
C TYR A 442 15.19 -15.59 3.71
N ALA A 443 15.69 -14.64 4.52
CA ALA A 443 16.22 -14.94 5.83
C ALA A 443 15.19 -15.62 6.74
N GLU A 444 13.95 -15.09 6.76
CA GLU A 444 12.85 -15.71 7.52
C GLU A 444 12.50 -17.11 7.01
N ALA A 445 12.41 -17.26 5.70
CA ALA A 445 12.03 -18.52 5.08
C ALA A 445 13.12 -19.59 5.28
N ALA A 446 14.39 -19.27 5.07
CA ALA A 446 15.52 -20.17 5.25
C ALA A 446 15.66 -20.62 6.71
N PHE A 447 15.58 -19.67 7.66
CA PHE A 447 15.60 -19.98 9.09
C PHE A 447 14.48 -20.94 9.50
N ASN A 448 13.24 -20.67 9.09
CA ASN A 448 12.11 -21.52 9.46
C ASN A 448 12.12 -22.89 8.74
N ALA A 449 12.68 -22.98 7.54
CA ALA A 449 12.82 -24.24 6.81
C ALA A 449 13.87 -25.16 7.46
N THR A 450 15.02 -24.60 7.83
CA THR A 450 16.15 -25.38 8.39
C THR A 450 16.08 -25.52 9.91
N GLY A 451 15.71 -24.45 10.61
CA GLY A 451 15.73 -24.31 12.05
C GLY A 451 17.04 -23.70 12.57
N SER A 452 17.89 -23.17 11.70
CA SER A 452 19.14 -22.50 12.07
C SER A 452 19.45 -21.33 11.15
N ALA A 453 19.92 -20.24 11.72
CA ALA A 453 20.31 -19.03 11.01
C ALA A 453 21.67 -19.15 10.31
N SER A 454 22.45 -20.17 10.62
CA SER A 454 23.76 -20.48 10.02
C SER A 454 23.72 -21.59 8.98
N ASP A 455 22.57 -22.18 8.73
CA ASP A 455 22.38 -23.21 7.70
C ASP A 455 22.28 -22.57 6.31
N ALA A 456 23.13 -23.04 5.38
CA ALA A 456 23.20 -22.54 4.01
C ALA A 456 22.55 -23.50 2.98
N THR A 457 21.64 -24.38 3.39
CA THR A 457 20.96 -25.37 2.52
C THR A 457 20.41 -24.74 1.24
N TYR A 458 19.91 -23.49 1.32
CA TYR A 458 19.36 -22.76 0.17
C TYR A 458 20.38 -21.80 -0.49
N GLY A 459 21.70 -22.01 -0.26
CA GLY A 459 22.79 -21.31 -0.93
C GLY A 459 23.28 -20.02 -0.26
N MET A 460 22.63 -19.59 0.84
CA MET A 460 23.03 -18.46 1.69
C MET A 460 22.46 -18.72 3.10
N THR A 461 23.14 -18.30 4.15
CA THR A 461 22.59 -18.36 5.50
C THR A 461 21.60 -17.22 5.74
N ALA A 462 20.69 -17.39 6.70
CA ALA A 462 19.76 -16.33 7.09
C ALA A 462 20.51 -15.09 7.61
N ASN A 463 21.59 -15.29 8.37
CA ASN A 463 22.44 -14.21 8.86
C ASN A 463 23.15 -13.46 7.74
N GLU A 464 23.70 -14.15 6.75
CA GLU A 464 24.31 -13.50 5.58
C GLU A 464 23.32 -12.61 4.84
N ALA A 465 22.09 -13.08 4.61
CA ALA A 465 21.07 -12.31 3.93
C ALA A 465 20.75 -10.98 4.65
N ILE A 466 20.56 -11.01 5.97
CA ILE A 466 20.32 -9.81 6.77
C ILE A 466 21.55 -8.89 6.75
N ASN A 467 22.75 -9.47 6.86
CA ASN A 467 23.99 -8.70 6.90
C ASN A 467 24.28 -7.95 5.59
N VAL A 468 23.76 -8.39 4.45
CA VAL A 468 23.82 -7.62 3.19
C VAL A 468 23.14 -6.25 3.36
N LEU A 469 21.99 -6.18 4.04
CA LEU A 469 21.28 -4.93 4.29
C LEU A 469 22.00 -4.07 5.33
N ARG A 470 22.45 -4.68 6.42
CA ARG A 470 23.11 -4.00 7.52
C ARG A 470 24.48 -3.42 7.14
N ASN A 471 25.12 -4.05 6.16
CA ASN A 471 26.44 -3.61 5.64
C ASN A 471 26.32 -2.61 4.46
N ARG A 472 25.14 -2.06 4.16
CA ARG A 472 25.02 -0.93 3.22
C ARG A 472 25.97 0.19 3.65
N SER A 473 26.60 0.86 2.69
CA SER A 473 27.61 1.89 2.96
C SER A 473 27.10 3.07 3.78
N ASP A 474 25.80 3.34 3.74
CA ASP A 474 25.11 4.39 4.47
C ASP A 474 24.46 3.92 5.79
N ILE A 475 24.55 2.61 6.12
CA ILE A 475 23.95 2.01 7.31
C ILE A 475 25.02 1.51 8.28
N GLN A 476 25.83 0.51 7.90
CA GLN A 476 26.97 -0.02 8.66
C GLN A 476 26.65 -0.40 10.11
N MET A 477 25.65 -1.27 10.29
CA MET A 477 25.27 -1.79 11.60
C MET A 477 26.02 -3.08 11.94
N PRO A 478 26.20 -3.41 13.23
CA PRO A 478 26.79 -4.67 13.66
C PRO A 478 26.09 -5.89 13.05
N ASN A 479 26.87 -6.87 12.61
CA ASN A 479 26.36 -8.06 11.96
C ASN A 479 25.43 -8.88 12.87
N PHE A 480 24.48 -9.56 12.23
CA PHE A 480 23.73 -10.67 12.83
C PHE A 480 24.64 -11.88 12.98
N THR A 481 24.62 -12.47 14.16
CA THR A 481 25.37 -13.69 14.51
C THR A 481 24.54 -14.65 15.35
N GLU A 482 23.36 -14.24 15.75
CA GLU A 482 22.44 -15.00 16.59
C GLU A 482 21.87 -16.22 15.89
N ASP A 483 21.31 -17.13 16.67
CA ASP A 483 20.52 -18.27 16.23
C ASP A 483 19.35 -18.52 17.20
N GLY A 484 18.43 -19.43 16.86
CA GLY A 484 17.29 -19.80 17.68
C GLY A 484 16.37 -18.62 18.03
N ASP A 485 15.85 -18.58 19.27
CA ASP A 485 14.87 -17.60 19.72
C ASP A 485 15.39 -16.15 19.74
N GLU A 486 16.69 -15.96 19.98
CA GLU A 486 17.30 -14.61 19.96
C GLU A 486 17.36 -14.09 18.52
N TRP A 487 17.64 -14.95 17.55
CA TRP A 487 17.57 -14.60 16.14
C TRP A 487 16.16 -14.14 15.77
N VAL A 488 15.11 -14.88 16.15
CA VAL A 488 13.71 -14.51 15.86
C VAL A 488 13.38 -13.13 16.39
N LYS A 489 13.76 -12.82 17.65
CA LYS A 489 13.49 -11.52 18.27
C LYS A 489 14.20 -10.38 17.53
N ARG A 490 15.47 -10.60 17.16
CA ARG A 490 16.28 -9.60 16.47
C ARG A 490 15.84 -9.44 15.02
N TYR A 491 15.44 -10.54 14.34
CA TYR A 491 14.88 -10.50 12.99
C TYR A 491 13.58 -9.69 12.92
N GLU A 492 12.64 -9.91 13.84
CA GLU A 492 11.38 -9.16 13.90
C GLU A 492 11.62 -7.65 14.07
N ARG A 493 12.67 -7.28 14.78
CA ARG A 493 13.14 -5.91 14.97
C ARG A 493 13.80 -5.35 13.71
N GLU A 494 14.73 -6.10 13.10
CA GLU A 494 15.40 -5.70 11.86
C GLU A 494 14.39 -5.46 10.74
N ARG A 495 13.40 -6.36 10.61
CA ARG A 495 12.33 -6.21 9.63
C ARG A 495 11.47 -4.99 9.89
N LEU A 496 11.15 -4.69 11.15
CA LEU A 496 10.45 -3.47 11.53
C LEU A 496 11.23 -2.21 11.14
N VAL A 497 12.53 -2.17 11.43
CA VAL A 497 13.39 -1.00 11.17
C VAL A 497 13.61 -0.81 9.66
N GLU A 498 13.95 -1.89 8.94
CA GLU A 498 14.24 -1.83 7.50
C GLU A 498 13.00 -1.44 6.68
N LEU A 499 11.84 -2.03 7.00
CA LEU A 499 10.59 -1.84 6.25
C LEU A 499 9.62 -0.86 6.92
N ALA A 500 10.09 -0.03 7.85
CA ALA A 500 9.27 0.94 8.57
C ALA A 500 8.49 1.82 7.59
N PHE A 501 7.18 1.98 7.82
CA PHE A 501 6.25 2.75 6.97
C PHE A 501 6.09 2.26 5.52
N GLU A 502 6.57 1.06 5.18
CA GLU A 502 6.34 0.43 3.87
C GLU A 502 5.16 -0.55 3.89
N ASN A 503 4.26 -0.42 4.85
CA ASN A 503 3.02 -1.20 5.00
C ASN A 503 3.22 -2.68 5.32
N HIS A 504 4.42 -3.10 5.72
CA HIS A 504 4.72 -4.49 6.06
C HIS A 504 4.30 -4.88 7.47
N ARG A 505 4.59 -4.03 8.48
CA ARG A 505 4.40 -4.37 9.90
C ARG A 505 2.99 -4.81 10.25
N PHE A 506 1.98 -4.15 9.67
CA PHE A 506 0.58 -4.46 9.87
C PHE A 506 0.24 -5.91 9.50
N TRP A 507 0.82 -6.38 8.40
CA TRP A 507 0.61 -7.74 7.89
C TRP A 507 1.56 -8.76 8.50
N ASP A 508 2.81 -8.41 8.76
CA ASP A 508 3.81 -9.28 9.38
C ASP A 508 3.35 -9.77 10.76
N VAL A 509 2.91 -8.85 11.61
CA VAL A 509 2.44 -9.18 12.96
C VAL A 509 1.19 -10.06 12.92
N ARG A 510 0.31 -9.88 11.94
CA ARG A 510 -0.86 -10.74 11.73
C ARG A 510 -0.47 -12.13 11.23
N ARG A 511 0.36 -12.23 10.18
CA ARG A 511 0.80 -13.53 9.67
C ARG A 511 1.63 -14.34 10.68
N TRP A 512 2.33 -13.65 11.59
CA TRP A 512 3.04 -14.26 12.73
C TRP A 512 2.10 -14.59 13.91
N LYS A 513 0.84 -14.13 13.91
CA LYS A 513 -0.11 -14.24 15.02
C LYS A 513 0.41 -13.60 16.32
N LYS A 514 1.06 -12.45 16.22
CA LYS A 514 1.70 -11.72 17.34
C LYS A 514 1.01 -10.39 17.69
N GLY A 515 -0.25 -10.18 17.29
CA GLY A 515 -0.96 -8.92 17.49
C GLY A 515 -1.15 -8.52 18.95
N GLU A 516 -1.43 -9.48 19.84
CA GLU A 516 -1.51 -9.23 21.30
C GLU A 516 -0.19 -8.63 21.82
N LYS A 517 0.95 -9.15 21.35
CA LYS A 517 2.28 -8.69 21.78
C LYS A 517 2.61 -7.28 21.28
N TYR A 518 2.29 -6.98 20.01
CA TYR A 518 2.82 -5.78 19.34
C TYR A 518 1.79 -4.65 19.18
N PHE A 519 0.50 -4.98 19.04
CA PHE A 519 -0.51 -3.96 18.71
C PHE A 519 -1.36 -3.52 19.87
N LYS A 520 -1.48 -4.33 20.95
CA LYS A 520 -2.35 -4.02 22.07
C LYS A 520 -1.83 -2.87 22.92
N THR A 521 -0.54 -2.79 23.12
CA THR A 521 0.07 -1.71 23.91
C THR A 521 1.28 -1.13 23.17
N ILE A 522 1.23 0.15 22.90
CA ILE A 522 2.35 0.90 22.31
C ILE A 522 2.93 1.89 23.32
N GLN A 523 4.22 2.17 23.20
CA GLN A 523 4.89 3.21 23.98
C GLN A 523 4.98 4.51 23.18
N VAL A 524 4.79 5.63 23.85
CA VAL A 524 4.95 6.97 23.30
C VAL A 524 5.89 7.80 24.20
N ALA A 525 6.61 8.74 23.61
CA ALA A 525 7.45 9.66 24.34
C ALA A 525 6.63 10.89 24.78
N ASN A 526 6.81 11.27 26.03
CA ASN A 526 6.38 12.56 26.56
C ASN A 526 7.62 13.35 26.95
N ILE A 527 7.82 14.51 26.36
CA ILE A 527 8.91 15.41 26.68
C ILE A 527 8.33 16.56 27.49
N SER A 528 8.78 16.70 28.74
CA SER A 528 8.36 17.80 29.62
C SER A 528 8.99 19.13 29.20
N ASN A 529 8.51 20.23 29.78
CA ASN A 529 9.03 21.56 29.51
C ASN A 529 10.50 21.76 29.97
N ASN A 530 10.98 20.91 30.87
CA ASN A 530 12.40 20.85 31.29
C ASN A 530 13.21 19.82 30.47
N LEU A 531 12.70 19.41 29.29
CA LEU A 531 13.35 18.50 28.34
C LEU A 531 13.67 17.10 28.91
N THR A 532 12.84 16.61 29.85
CA THR A 532 12.92 15.23 30.30
C THR A 532 11.99 14.39 29.45
N LEU A 533 12.53 13.39 28.74
CA LEU A 533 11.78 12.38 27.98
C LEU A 533 11.41 11.24 28.92
N THR A 534 10.13 10.92 28.95
CA THR A 534 9.54 9.79 29.68
C THR A 534 8.69 8.94 28.73
N ARG A 535 8.54 7.64 29.02
CA ARG A 535 7.65 6.74 28.28
C ARG A 535 6.29 6.67 28.94
N SER A 536 5.24 6.62 28.14
CA SER A 536 3.90 6.24 28.58
C SER A 536 3.25 5.26 27.59
N ALA A 537 2.29 4.48 28.09
CA ALA A 537 1.63 3.46 27.28
C ALA A 537 0.28 3.96 26.76
N ILE A 538 0.00 3.65 25.49
CA ILE A 538 -1.35 3.73 24.93
C ILE A 538 -1.85 2.31 24.74
N THR A 539 -3.02 2.00 25.35
CA THR A 539 -3.68 0.70 25.18
C THR A 539 -4.69 0.78 24.04
N ARG A 540 -4.61 -0.17 23.12
CA ARG A 540 -5.46 -0.32 21.96
C ARG A 540 -6.29 -1.60 22.04
N GLN A 541 -7.32 -1.70 21.23
CA GLN A 541 -8.10 -2.93 21.13
C GLN A 541 -7.40 -3.93 20.21
N TRP A 542 -7.27 -5.15 20.70
CA TRP A 542 -6.79 -6.29 19.91
C TRP A 542 -7.61 -7.54 20.23
N ASP A 543 -7.93 -8.31 19.19
CA ASP A 543 -8.59 -9.61 19.28
C ASP A 543 -8.00 -10.51 18.19
N GLU A 544 -7.90 -11.81 18.41
CA GLU A 544 -7.32 -12.76 17.42
C GLU A 544 -8.09 -12.78 16.10
N LYS A 545 -9.39 -12.48 16.10
CA LYS A 545 -10.18 -12.34 14.87
C LYS A 545 -9.62 -11.27 13.93
N TYR A 546 -8.91 -10.27 14.47
CA TYR A 546 -8.29 -9.19 13.67
C TYR A 546 -7.11 -9.64 12.82
N ASN A 547 -6.67 -10.91 12.93
CA ASN A 547 -5.71 -11.48 11.97
C ASN A 547 -6.28 -11.51 10.55
N PHE A 548 -7.61 -11.67 10.40
CA PHE A 548 -8.31 -11.52 9.13
C PHE A 548 -9.34 -10.38 9.22
N TYR A 549 -9.60 -9.75 8.09
CA TYR A 549 -10.68 -8.78 8.00
C TYR A 549 -12.04 -9.47 8.02
N PRO A 550 -13.09 -8.80 8.52
CA PRO A 550 -14.44 -9.28 8.34
C PRO A 550 -14.84 -9.22 6.87
N ILE A 551 -15.51 -10.25 6.37
CA ILE A 551 -16.20 -10.15 5.10
C ILE A 551 -17.33 -9.13 5.27
N PRO A 552 -17.46 -8.13 4.35
CA PRO A 552 -18.48 -7.10 4.48
C PRO A 552 -19.88 -7.68 4.58
N GLN A 553 -20.67 -7.19 5.51
CA GLN A 553 -22.04 -7.69 5.73
C GLN A 553 -22.93 -7.52 4.48
N SER A 554 -22.66 -6.51 3.67
CA SER A 554 -23.33 -6.32 2.38
C SER A 554 -23.15 -7.52 1.46
N GLU A 555 -21.94 -8.10 1.40
CA GLU A 555 -21.62 -9.23 0.53
C GLU A 555 -22.25 -10.54 1.05
N LEU A 556 -22.22 -10.75 2.38
CA LEU A 556 -22.91 -11.88 3.01
C LEU A 556 -24.44 -11.86 2.77
N ARG A 557 -25.04 -10.67 2.66
CA ARG A 557 -26.48 -10.53 2.34
C ARG A 557 -26.80 -10.81 0.87
N LYS A 558 -25.86 -10.52 -0.04
CA LYS A 558 -26.02 -10.77 -1.47
C LYS A 558 -25.84 -12.25 -1.81
N ASN A 559 -24.92 -12.93 -1.12
CA ASN A 559 -24.54 -14.30 -1.40
C ASN A 559 -24.60 -15.15 -0.12
N ALA A 560 -25.63 -16.00 -0.02
CA ALA A 560 -25.89 -16.86 1.14
C ALA A 560 -24.86 -18.01 1.30
N ASN A 561 -24.03 -18.28 0.27
CA ASN A 561 -22.97 -19.29 0.33
C ASN A 561 -21.68 -18.75 0.95
N LEU A 562 -21.58 -17.43 1.16
CA LEU A 562 -20.45 -16.84 1.86
C LEU A 562 -20.60 -17.02 3.36
N THR A 563 -19.56 -17.51 4.00
CA THR A 563 -19.45 -17.62 5.45
C THR A 563 -18.50 -16.56 6.00
N GLN A 564 -18.77 -16.02 7.18
CA GLN A 564 -17.93 -15.03 7.83
C GLN A 564 -16.60 -15.64 8.30
N ASN A 565 -15.55 -14.82 8.42
CA ASN A 565 -14.32 -15.22 9.06
C ASN A 565 -14.53 -15.48 10.56
N PRO A 566 -13.77 -16.43 11.17
CA PRO A 566 -13.95 -16.80 12.56
C PRO A 566 -13.87 -15.60 13.52
N GLY A 567 -14.80 -15.54 14.46
CA GLY A 567 -14.86 -14.51 15.51
C GLY A 567 -15.56 -13.21 15.13
N TRP A 568 -15.90 -13.03 13.87
CA TRP A 568 -16.62 -11.85 13.36
C TRP A 568 -18.14 -11.99 13.35
#